data_8ab3f7abfa0fae4d40e82fd800337de1
#
_entry.id   8ab3f7abfa0fae4d40e82fd800337de1
#
_cell.length_a   1.000
_cell.length_b   1.000
_cell.length_c   1.000
_cell.angle_alpha   90.00
_cell.angle_beta   90.00
_cell.angle_gamma   90.00
#
_symmetry.space_group_name_H-M   'P 1'
#
loop_
_entity.id
_entity.type
_entity.pdbx_description
1 polymer ?
#
loop_
_entity_poly.entity_id
_entity_poly.type
_entity_poly.pdbx_seq_one_letter_code
_entity_poly.pdbx_strand_id
1 'polypeptide(L)'
;LHVVLCIDRAGIVGNDGATHHGLFDMAYLRPIPNMSICAPRVAEDLRDMMTLAQGLDGPVAIRYPRGRSVLAERHTPVEYGKGICLQEGKDLAVLSIGAIGNTVQTALQSLPNGAEVGHYDMRWLKPMDDSLLHEIGKRYKTLITVEDGEVCGGLGSAVLEWMADHAYTPRVIRLGVQDRFVEHGSTAELNHMLALDAEGIAKTISENCHS
;
A
#
# COMPACT_ATOMS: atom_id res chain seq x y z
N LEU A 1 14.15 -10.22 -19.93
CA LEU A 1 14.15 -11.51 -19.23
C LEU A 1 12.91 -11.62 -18.35
N HIS A 2 12.22 -12.74 -18.43
CA HIS A 2 11.16 -13.10 -17.50
C HIS A 2 11.80 -13.60 -16.19
N VAL A 3 11.67 -12.81 -15.14
CA VAL A 3 12.17 -13.14 -13.79
C VAL A 3 11.12 -12.74 -12.76
N VAL A 4 10.80 -13.64 -11.84
CA VAL A 4 9.92 -13.36 -10.70
C VAL A 4 10.77 -13.20 -9.44
N LEU A 5 10.79 -12.00 -8.89
CA LEU A 5 11.46 -11.66 -7.64
C LEU A 5 10.46 -11.81 -6.49
N CYS A 6 10.62 -12.84 -5.68
CA CYS A 6 9.84 -13.03 -4.46
C CYS A 6 10.56 -12.33 -3.30
N ILE A 7 10.16 -11.09 -3.00
CA ILE A 7 10.78 -10.24 -2.00
C ILE A 7 10.08 -10.47 -0.66
N ASP A 8 10.62 -11.37 0.13
CA ASP A 8 10.15 -11.61 1.50
C ASP A 8 10.64 -10.50 2.45
N ARG A 9 10.10 -10.46 3.65
CA ARG A 9 10.42 -9.44 4.68
C ARG A 9 10.14 -8.00 4.22
N ALA A 10 9.14 -7.79 3.38
CA ALA A 10 8.67 -6.46 3.07
C ALA A 10 8.18 -5.74 4.34
N GLY A 11 8.48 -4.45 4.46
CA GLY A 11 8.09 -3.64 5.61
C GLY A 11 8.98 -3.88 6.85
N ILE A 12 8.39 -3.66 8.01
CA ILE A 12 9.05 -3.80 9.31
C ILE A 12 9.14 -5.28 9.71
N VAL A 13 10.38 -5.78 9.94
CA VAL A 13 10.63 -7.16 10.36
C VAL A 13 10.98 -7.30 11.86
N GLY A 14 11.06 -6.19 12.57
CA GLY A 14 11.19 -6.18 14.03
C GLY A 14 12.61 -6.41 14.55
N ASN A 15 12.83 -7.52 15.23
CA ASN A 15 14.08 -7.80 15.98
C ASN A 15 15.34 -7.87 15.11
N ASP A 16 15.20 -8.12 13.82
CA ASP A 16 16.34 -8.21 12.90
C ASP A 16 16.96 -6.82 12.57
N GLY A 17 16.23 -5.74 12.85
CA GLY A 17 16.73 -4.35 12.79
C GLY A 17 16.92 -3.77 11.39
N ALA A 18 17.58 -2.63 11.34
CA ALA A 18 17.73 -1.76 10.18
C ALA A 18 18.28 -2.45 8.92
N THR A 19 19.12 -3.48 9.09
CA THR A 19 19.73 -4.21 7.96
C THR A 19 18.78 -5.21 7.29
N HIS A 20 17.63 -5.48 7.90
CA HIS A 20 16.68 -6.48 7.43
C HIS A 20 15.27 -5.92 7.13
N HIS A 21 14.97 -4.69 7.54
CA HIS A 21 13.71 -4.06 7.17
C HIS A 21 13.61 -3.88 5.66
N GLY A 22 12.54 -4.39 5.06
CA GLY A 22 12.25 -4.27 3.63
C GLY A 22 11.51 -2.98 3.32
N LEU A 23 12.15 -1.82 3.50
CA LEU A 23 11.50 -0.51 3.40
C LEU A 23 11.73 0.18 2.06
N PHE A 24 12.83 -0.12 1.37
CA PHE A 24 13.28 0.66 0.22
C PHE A 24 12.99 0.00 -1.13
N ASP A 25 12.50 -1.23 -1.15
CA ASP A 25 12.32 -2.05 -2.34
C ASP A 25 11.38 -1.40 -3.37
N MET A 26 10.26 -0.83 -2.94
CA MET A 26 9.36 -0.09 -3.84
C MET A 26 10.06 1.09 -4.49
N ALA A 27 10.82 1.85 -3.73
CA ALA A 27 11.48 3.06 -4.20
C ALA A 27 12.57 2.76 -5.24
N TYR A 28 13.45 1.78 -5.01
CA TYR A 28 14.54 1.51 -5.96
C TYR A 28 14.13 0.60 -7.15
N LEU A 29 13.05 -0.18 -7.04
CA LEU A 29 12.54 -0.99 -8.15
C LEU A 29 11.66 -0.18 -9.12
N ARG A 30 10.92 0.81 -8.61
CA ARG A 30 9.97 1.58 -9.42
C ARG A 30 10.58 2.25 -10.66
N PRO A 31 11.78 2.86 -10.62
CA PRO A 31 12.39 3.49 -11.79
C PRO A 31 12.90 2.50 -12.85
N ILE A 32 12.98 1.19 -12.54
CA ILE A 32 13.51 0.20 -13.49
C ILE A 32 12.50 0.00 -14.63
N PRO A 33 12.90 0.21 -15.91
CA PRO A 33 12.02 0.00 -17.06
C PRO A 33 11.47 -1.44 -17.13
N ASN A 34 10.20 -1.57 -17.51
CA ASN A 34 9.49 -2.84 -17.68
C ASN A 34 9.36 -3.71 -16.40
N MET A 35 9.79 -3.22 -15.23
CA MET A 35 9.59 -3.88 -13.96
C MET A 35 8.11 -3.77 -13.56
N SER A 36 7.46 -4.87 -13.26
CA SER A 36 6.16 -4.89 -12.59
C SER A 36 6.36 -5.09 -11.08
N ILE A 37 5.57 -4.38 -10.25
CA ILE A 37 5.71 -4.43 -8.79
C ILE A 37 4.32 -4.57 -8.18
N CYS A 38 4.13 -5.60 -7.37
CA CYS A 38 2.88 -5.84 -6.63
C CYS A 38 3.13 -6.26 -5.19
N ALA A 39 2.11 -6.07 -4.36
CA ALA A 39 2.13 -6.47 -2.96
C ALA A 39 0.77 -7.04 -2.54
N PRO A 40 0.70 -8.32 -2.14
CA PRO A 40 -0.54 -8.95 -1.71
C PRO A 40 -0.97 -8.45 -0.33
N ARG A 41 -2.28 -8.22 -0.16
CA ARG A 41 -2.88 -7.90 1.13
C ARG A 41 -3.23 -9.15 1.93
N VAL A 42 -3.67 -10.20 1.24
CA VAL A 42 -4.13 -11.47 1.81
C VAL A 42 -3.45 -12.65 1.12
N ALA A 43 -3.58 -13.85 1.69
CA ALA A 43 -2.93 -15.06 1.15
C ALA A 43 -3.38 -15.40 -0.27
N GLU A 44 -4.66 -15.18 -0.55
CA GLU A 44 -5.26 -15.44 -1.87
C GLU A 44 -4.65 -14.50 -2.93
N ASP A 45 -4.42 -13.22 -2.59
CA ASP A 45 -3.74 -12.29 -3.50
C ASP A 45 -2.33 -12.78 -3.84
N LEU A 46 -1.57 -13.28 -2.85
CA LEU A 46 -0.22 -13.80 -3.10
C LEU A 46 -0.25 -14.97 -4.09
N ARG A 47 -1.19 -15.91 -3.90
CA ARG A 47 -1.35 -17.05 -4.81
C ARG A 47 -1.68 -16.59 -6.23
N ASP A 48 -2.61 -15.65 -6.36
CA ASP A 48 -3.02 -15.13 -7.67
C ASP A 48 -1.87 -14.35 -8.34
N MET A 49 -1.16 -13.49 -7.59
CA MET A 49 0.01 -12.75 -8.09
C MET A 49 1.13 -13.68 -8.55
N MET A 50 1.41 -14.76 -7.80
CA MET A 50 2.39 -15.78 -8.18
C MET A 50 1.98 -16.49 -9.47
N THR A 51 0.69 -16.79 -9.65
CA THR A 51 0.17 -17.41 -10.87
C THR A 51 0.26 -16.45 -12.06
N LEU A 52 -0.17 -15.20 -11.88
CA LEU A 52 -0.10 -14.18 -12.93
C LEU A 52 1.34 -13.89 -13.36
N ALA A 53 2.26 -13.78 -12.41
CA ALA A 53 3.65 -13.47 -12.68
C ALA A 53 4.32 -14.48 -13.62
N GLN A 54 3.88 -15.73 -13.64
CA GLN A 54 4.42 -16.76 -14.54
C GLN A 54 4.05 -16.53 -16.02
N GLY A 55 2.97 -15.79 -16.28
CA GLY A 55 2.49 -15.50 -17.64
C GLY A 55 2.81 -14.08 -18.13
N LEU A 56 3.45 -13.25 -17.31
CA LEU A 56 3.77 -11.88 -17.71
C LEU A 56 5.12 -11.80 -18.42
N ASP A 57 5.19 -10.95 -19.44
CA ASP A 57 6.46 -10.62 -20.08
C ASP A 57 7.25 -9.63 -19.22
N GLY A 58 8.53 -9.90 -18.98
CA GLY A 58 9.41 -9.03 -18.22
C GLY A 58 9.56 -9.42 -16.73
N PRO A 59 10.32 -8.62 -15.97
CA PRO A 59 10.57 -8.87 -14.57
C PRO A 59 9.37 -8.44 -13.69
N VAL A 60 9.03 -9.28 -12.72
CA VAL A 60 7.94 -9.04 -11.75
C VAL A 60 8.50 -9.13 -10.33
N ALA A 61 8.28 -8.12 -9.52
CA ALA A 61 8.58 -8.12 -8.09
C ALA A 61 7.28 -8.28 -7.29
N ILE A 62 7.20 -9.33 -6.50
CA ILE A 62 6.11 -9.58 -5.56
C ILE A 62 6.69 -9.41 -4.16
N ARG A 63 6.27 -8.35 -3.44
CA ARG A 63 6.76 -8.06 -2.09
C ARG A 63 5.73 -8.45 -1.04
N TYR A 64 6.16 -9.18 -0.01
CA TYR A 64 5.28 -9.64 1.06
C TYR A 64 6.00 -9.69 2.42
N PRO A 65 5.28 -9.46 3.55
CA PRO A 65 5.90 -9.41 4.86
C PRO A 65 6.29 -10.79 5.37
N ARG A 66 7.15 -10.83 6.38
CA ARG A 66 7.40 -12.01 7.21
C ARG A 66 6.21 -12.24 8.16
N GLY A 67 5.77 -13.48 8.31
CA GLY A 67 4.76 -13.85 9.28
C GLY A 67 3.61 -14.66 8.69
N ARG A 68 2.47 -14.66 9.41
CA ARG A 68 1.27 -15.34 8.95
C ARG A 68 0.42 -14.39 8.13
N SER A 69 -0.10 -14.86 7.02
CA SER A 69 -1.05 -14.10 6.22
C SER A 69 -2.47 -14.21 6.78
N VAL A 70 -3.26 -13.18 6.52
CA VAL A 70 -4.71 -13.19 6.75
C VAL A 70 -5.40 -13.82 5.55
N LEU A 71 -6.48 -14.55 5.77
CA LEU A 71 -7.37 -15.06 4.72
C LEU A 71 -8.47 -14.03 4.47
N ALA A 72 -8.87 -13.86 3.23
CA ALA A 72 -9.99 -12.98 2.89
C ALA A 72 -11.32 -13.65 3.21
N GLU A 73 -12.27 -12.92 3.81
CA GLU A 73 -13.67 -13.38 3.92
C GLU A 73 -14.33 -13.48 2.54
N ARG A 74 -14.02 -12.54 1.67
CA ARG A 74 -14.38 -12.55 0.25
C ARG A 74 -13.16 -12.17 -0.55
N HIS A 75 -12.82 -12.97 -1.55
CA HIS A 75 -11.69 -12.76 -2.42
C HIS A 75 -12.16 -12.30 -3.82
N THR A 76 -11.58 -11.21 -4.29
CA THR A 76 -11.68 -10.77 -5.68
C THR A 76 -10.38 -11.18 -6.37
N PRO A 77 -10.42 -12.00 -7.43
CA PRO A 77 -9.21 -12.41 -8.14
C PRO A 77 -8.33 -11.23 -8.53
N VAL A 78 -7.01 -11.42 -8.47
CA VAL A 78 -6.07 -10.38 -8.86
C VAL A 78 -5.98 -10.34 -10.38
N GLU A 79 -6.14 -9.15 -10.95
CA GLU A 79 -5.88 -8.86 -12.35
C GLU A 79 -4.62 -8.01 -12.47
N TYR A 80 -3.89 -8.16 -13.58
CA TYR A 80 -2.66 -7.40 -13.83
C TYR A 80 -2.92 -5.90 -13.91
N GLY A 81 -2.22 -5.12 -13.10
CA GLY A 81 -2.35 -3.66 -13.04
C GLY A 81 -3.70 -3.17 -12.51
N LYS A 82 -4.47 -4.00 -11.79
CA LYS A 82 -5.76 -3.63 -11.23
C LYS A 82 -5.75 -3.58 -9.71
N GLY A 83 -6.22 -2.45 -9.17
CA GLY A 83 -6.58 -2.29 -7.78
C GLY A 83 -8.05 -2.68 -7.53
N ILE A 84 -8.46 -2.65 -6.28
CA ILE A 84 -9.86 -2.90 -5.90
C ILE A 84 -10.36 -1.86 -4.89
N CYS A 85 -11.65 -1.53 -4.99
CA CYS A 85 -12.37 -0.82 -3.95
C CYS A 85 -12.77 -1.82 -2.86
N LEU A 86 -12.26 -1.64 -1.65
CA LEU A 86 -12.66 -2.42 -0.47
C LEU A 86 -13.85 -1.78 0.22
N GLN A 87 -13.92 -0.45 0.21
CA GLN A 87 -14.98 0.35 0.79
C GLN A 87 -15.09 1.67 0.04
N GLU A 88 -16.28 2.06 -0.32
CA GLU A 88 -16.53 3.40 -0.87
C GLU A 88 -16.62 4.45 0.24
N GLY A 89 -16.28 5.70 -0.08
CA GLY A 89 -16.35 6.82 0.84
C GLY A 89 -16.93 8.08 0.18
N LYS A 90 -16.91 9.20 0.92
CA LYS A 90 -17.44 10.50 0.49
C LYS A 90 -16.32 11.42 -0.01
N ASP A 91 -15.63 12.11 0.90
CA ASP A 91 -14.66 13.18 0.60
C ASP A 91 -13.19 12.74 0.78
N LEU A 92 -12.95 11.71 1.59
CA LEU A 92 -11.62 11.19 1.91
C LEU A 92 -11.52 9.71 1.51
N ALA A 93 -10.39 9.33 0.92
CA ALA A 93 -10.06 7.93 0.67
C ALA A 93 -8.66 7.58 1.16
N VAL A 94 -8.50 6.33 1.63
CA VAL A 94 -7.21 5.71 1.95
C VAL A 94 -6.84 4.76 0.82
N LEU A 95 -5.64 4.93 0.28
CA LEU A 95 -5.04 4.06 -0.72
C LEU A 95 -3.92 3.28 -0.05
N SER A 96 -4.07 1.99 0.07
CA SER A 96 -3.06 1.12 0.68
C SER A 96 -2.45 0.16 -0.33
N ILE A 97 -1.26 -0.37 -0.03
CA ILE A 97 -0.62 -1.42 -0.82
C ILE A 97 -0.04 -2.50 0.10
N GLY A 98 -0.38 -3.76 -0.17
CA GLY A 98 0.10 -4.90 0.59
C GLY A 98 -0.59 -5.09 1.94
N ALA A 99 0.03 -5.90 2.81
CA ALA A 99 -0.57 -6.38 4.06
C ALA A 99 -1.01 -5.28 5.03
N ILE A 100 -0.41 -4.08 4.96
CA ILE A 100 -0.78 -2.92 5.79
C ILE A 100 -2.23 -2.47 5.53
N GLY A 101 -2.81 -2.81 4.38
CA GLY A 101 -4.22 -2.58 4.10
C GLY A 101 -5.17 -3.24 5.11
N ASN A 102 -4.76 -4.34 5.76
CA ASN A 102 -5.54 -4.95 6.84
C ASN A 102 -5.52 -4.08 8.12
N THR A 103 -4.40 -3.40 8.39
CA THR A 103 -4.29 -2.43 9.49
C THR A 103 -5.16 -1.20 9.23
N VAL A 104 -5.21 -0.73 7.97
CA VAL A 104 -6.15 0.33 7.55
C VAL A 104 -7.59 -0.08 7.81
N GLN A 105 -7.96 -1.31 7.46
CA GLN A 105 -9.33 -1.82 7.70
C GLN A 105 -9.67 -1.82 9.20
N THR A 106 -8.74 -2.24 10.05
CA THR A 106 -8.91 -2.19 11.51
C THR A 106 -9.05 -0.75 12.01
N ALA A 107 -8.25 0.18 11.49
CA ALA A 107 -8.34 1.60 11.82
C ALA A 107 -9.71 2.18 11.47
N LEU A 108 -10.21 1.91 10.27
CA LEU A 108 -11.54 2.37 9.83
C LEU A 108 -12.67 1.82 10.70
N GLN A 109 -12.60 0.56 11.09
CA GLN A 109 -13.60 -0.07 11.98
C GLN A 109 -13.62 0.57 13.38
N SER A 110 -12.52 1.14 13.84
CA SER A 110 -12.43 1.82 15.15
C SER A 110 -12.99 3.24 15.15
N LEU A 111 -13.20 3.85 13.98
CA LEU A 111 -13.68 5.22 13.84
C LEU A 111 -15.20 5.30 13.74
N PRO A 112 -15.86 6.27 14.44
CA PRO A 112 -17.32 6.48 14.35
C PRO A 112 -17.80 6.75 12.92
N ASN A 113 -17.00 7.47 12.12
CA ASN A 113 -17.28 7.82 10.73
C ASN A 113 -16.46 7.00 9.73
N GLY A 114 -15.84 5.92 10.16
CA GLY A 114 -14.97 5.10 9.31
C GLY A 114 -15.70 4.53 8.09
N ALA A 115 -17.01 4.28 8.18
CA ALA A 115 -17.82 3.85 7.03
C ALA A 115 -17.99 4.92 5.93
N GLU A 116 -17.65 6.18 6.20
CA GLU A 116 -17.70 7.27 5.22
C GLU A 116 -16.36 7.52 4.51
N VAL A 117 -15.31 6.81 4.90
CA VAL A 117 -13.96 6.90 4.32
C VAL A 117 -13.78 5.83 3.27
N GLY A 118 -13.36 6.22 2.07
CA GLY A 118 -13.03 5.25 1.02
C GLY A 118 -11.78 4.44 1.38
N HIS A 119 -11.75 3.16 1.01
CA HIS A 119 -10.55 2.32 1.15
C HIS A 119 -10.32 1.53 -0.13
N TYR A 120 -9.13 1.71 -0.70
CA TYR A 120 -8.71 1.08 -1.95
C TYR A 120 -7.40 0.31 -1.72
N ASP A 121 -7.40 -0.96 -2.13
CA ASP A 121 -6.18 -1.75 -2.20
C ASP A 121 -5.59 -1.60 -3.60
N MET A 122 -4.46 -0.94 -3.70
CA MET A 122 -3.81 -0.66 -4.99
C MET A 122 -3.20 -1.90 -5.62
N ARG A 123 -2.87 -2.93 -4.84
CA ARG A 123 -2.28 -4.21 -5.28
C ARG A 123 -1.01 -4.06 -6.11
N TRP A 124 -1.00 -3.16 -7.10
CA TRP A 124 0.11 -2.90 -8.00
C TRP A 124 0.65 -1.49 -7.82
N LEU A 125 1.96 -1.39 -7.57
CA LEU A 125 2.68 -0.13 -7.61
C LEU A 125 3.04 0.23 -9.06
N LYS A 126 3.30 -0.80 -9.87
CA LYS A 126 3.66 -0.66 -11.27
C LYS A 126 3.26 -1.91 -12.08
N PRO A 127 2.39 -1.77 -13.12
CA PRO A 127 1.68 -0.53 -13.42
C PRO A 127 0.60 -0.23 -12.37
N MET A 128 0.28 1.05 -12.15
CA MET A 128 -0.89 1.44 -11.36
C MET A 128 -2.17 1.31 -12.21
N ASP A 129 -3.30 1.19 -11.52
CA ASP A 129 -4.62 1.16 -12.18
C ASP A 129 -5.07 2.57 -12.57
N ASP A 130 -4.83 2.97 -13.82
CA ASP A 130 -5.20 4.27 -14.35
C ASP A 130 -6.70 4.54 -14.22
N SER A 131 -7.54 3.55 -14.53
CA SER A 131 -9.00 3.71 -14.46
C SER A 131 -9.47 3.99 -13.05
N LEU A 132 -8.96 3.23 -12.08
CA LEU A 132 -9.27 3.42 -10.66
C LEU A 132 -8.78 4.77 -10.15
N LEU A 133 -7.57 5.18 -10.53
CA LEU A 133 -7.02 6.48 -10.12
C LEU A 133 -7.78 7.66 -10.72
N HIS A 134 -8.30 7.53 -11.95
CA HIS A 134 -9.21 8.53 -12.54
C HIS A 134 -10.53 8.66 -11.77
N GLU A 135 -11.10 7.55 -11.31
CA GLU A 135 -12.31 7.56 -10.47
C GLU A 135 -12.03 8.23 -9.12
N ILE A 136 -10.93 7.84 -8.47
CA ILE A 136 -10.49 8.38 -7.19
C ILE A 136 -10.20 9.89 -7.31
N GLY A 137 -9.45 10.32 -8.30
CA GLY A 137 -9.08 11.73 -8.51
C GLY A 137 -10.27 12.64 -8.78
N LYS A 138 -11.34 12.13 -9.40
CA LYS A 138 -12.60 12.86 -9.63
C LYS A 138 -13.47 12.97 -8.37
N ARG A 139 -13.39 11.96 -7.49
CA ARG A 139 -14.32 11.79 -6.38
C ARG A 139 -13.82 12.42 -5.08
N TYR A 140 -12.54 12.26 -4.75
CA TYR A 140 -12.03 12.59 -3.44
C TYR A 140 -11.20 13.86 -3.43
N LYS A 141 -11.41 14.70 -2.40
CA LYS A 141 -10.65 15.93 -2.16
C LYS A 141 -9.36 15.65 -1.38
N THR A 142 -9.39 14.61 -0.53
CA THR A 142 -8.27 14.20 0.31
C THR A 142 -7.96 12.72 0.12
N LEU A 143 -6.69 12.41 -0.12
CA LEU A 143 -6.17 11.06 -0.21
C LEU A 143 -5.15 10.82 0.89
N ILE A 144 -5.22 9.68 1.55
CA ILE A 144 -4.19 9.20 2.47
C ILE A 144 -3.59 7.96 1.84
N THR A 145 -2.30 7.97 1.52
CA THR A 145 -1.62 6.75 1.08
C THR A 145 -0.97 6.07 2.27
N VAL A 146 -1.08 4.75 2.36
CA VAL A 146 -0.52 3.95 3.45
C VAL A 146 0.32 2.81 2.89
N GLU A 147 1.60 2.81 3.25
CA GLU A 147 2.58 1.82 2.81
C GLU A 147 3.51 1.41 3.96
N ASP A 148 3.91 0.17 3.97
CA ASP A 148 4.94 -0.37 4.89
C ASP A 148 6.35 -0.24 4.27
N GLY A 149 6.63 0.92 3.69
CA GLY A 149 7.84 1.28 2.98
C GLY A 149 8.23 2.73 3.22
N GLU A 150 9.34 3.13 2.61
CA GLU A 150 9.80 4.52 2.60
C GLU A 150 8.84 5.40 1.79
N VAL A 151 8.43 6.55 2.34
CA VAL A 151 7.52 7.48 1.65
C VAL A 151 8.12 8.12 0.41
N CYS A 152 9.47 8.21 0.34
CA CYS A 152 10.17 8.74 -0.80
C CYS A 152 10.32 7.68 -1.89
N GLY A 153 9.59 7.83 -3.00
CA GLY A 153 9.64 6.89 -4.13
C GLY A 153 8.69 5.69 -4.05
N GLY A 154 7.96 5.51 -2.93
CA GLY A 154 6.96 4.46 -2.75
C GLY A 154 5.58 4.79 -3.35
N LEU A 155 4.53 4.19 -2.78
CA LEU A 155 3.14 4.38 -3.23
C LEU A 155 2.71 5.83 -3.19
N GLY A 156 2.96 6.52 -2.08
CA GLY A 156 2.53 7.91 -1.93
C GLY A 156 3.17 8.84 -2.96
N SER A 157 4.44 8.62 -3.31
CA SER A 157 5.11 9.35 -4.39
C SER A 157 4.50 9.03 -5.75
N ALA A 158 4.23 7.75 -6.04
CA ALA A 158 3.62 7.33 -7.30
C ALA A 158 2.23 7.93 -7.50
N VAL A 159 1.40 7.96 -6.45
CA VAL A 159 0.06 8.57 -6.49
C VAL A 159 0.16 10.08 -6.73
N LEU A 160 1.07 10.78 -6.03
CA LEU A 160 1.28 12.22 -6.23
C LEU A 160 1.69 12.56 -7.67
N GLU A 161 2.65 11.83 -8.22
CA GLU A 161 3.12 12.00 -9.61
C GLU A 161 1.96 11.76 -10.57
N TRP A 162 1.24 10.64 -10.40
CA TRP A 162 0.13 10.30 -11.27
C TRP A 162 -1.01 11.36 -11.23
N MET A 163 -1.38 11.84 -10.04
CA MET A 163 -2.40 12.88 -9.88
C MET A 163 -1.98 14.19 -10.57
N ALA A 164 -0.71 14.59 -10.42
CA ALA A 164 -0.16 15.78 -11.05
C ALA A 164 -0.15 15.67 -12.57
N ASP A 165 0.30 14.54 -13.13
CA ASP A 165 0.36 14.29 -14.57
C ASP A 165 -1.03 14.30 -15.23
N HIS A 166 -2.09 13.97 -14.46
CA HIS A 166 -3.48 13.95 -14.95
C HIS A 166 -4.31 15.18 -14.50
N ALA A 167 -3.63 16.22 -13.98
CA ALA A 167 -4.25 17.48 -13.55
C ALA A 167 -5.31 17.33 -12.44
N TYR A 168 -5.22 16.30 -11.60
CA TYR A 168 -5.98 16.21 -10.36
C TYR A 168 -5.21 16.88 -9.22
N THR A 169 -5.94 17.53 -8.32
CA THR A 169 -5.35 18.31 -7.21
C THR A 169 -5.90 17.91 -5.84
N PRO A 170 -6.09 16.63 -5.52
CA PRO A 170 -6.46 16.25 -4.17
C PRO A 170 -5.32 16.60 -3.21
N ARG A 171 -5.65 16.87 -1.94
CA ARG A 171 -4.64 16.90 -0.90
C ARG A 171 -4.16 15.47 -0.64
N VAL A 172 -2.89 15.18 -0.78
CA VAL A 172 -2.32 13.84 -0.54
C VAL A 172 -1.48 13.85 0.73
N ILE A 173 -1.82 12.98 1.67
CA ILE A 173 -1.11 12.72 2.93
C ILE A 173 -0.47 11.35 2.81
N ARG A 174 0.82 11.24 3.10
CA ARG A 174 1.57 9.99 2.94
C ARG A 174 1.95 9.41 4.29
N LEU A 175 1.45 8.22 4.60
CA LEU A 175 1.84 7.41 5.74
C LEU A 175 2.77 6.28 5.28
N GLY A 176 3.94 6.26 5.87
CA GLY A 176 5.02 5.31 5.64
C GLY A 176 6.23 5.72 6.46
N VAL A 177 7.34 5.03 6.27
CA VAL A 177 8.58 5.37 6.95
C VAL A 177 9.17 6.64 6.35
N GLN A 178 9.52 7.59 7.20
CA GLN A 178 10.18 8.83 6.80
C GLN A 178 11.67 8.58 6.54
N ASP A 179 12.39 9.56 5.97
CA ASP A 179 13.82 9.49 5.65
C ASP A 179 14.68 9.21 6.90
N ARG A 180 14.66 7.94 7.31
CA ARG A 180 15.47 7.42 8.45
C ARG A 180 15.57 5.90 8.43
N PHE A 181 16.65 5.37 8.98
CA PHE A 181 16.73 3.95 9.34
C PHE A 181 15.90 3.67 10.59
N VAL A 182 15.18 2.57 10.58
CA VAL A 182 14.39 2.11 11.74
C VAL A 182 15.21 1.12 12.54
N GLU A 183 15.30 1.37 13.84
CA GLU A 183 16.04 0.50 14.77
C GLU A 183 15.34 -0.85 14.96
N HIS A 184 15.99 -1.78 15.66
CA HIS A 184 15.40 -3.05 16.06
C HIS A 184 14.39 -2.86 17.20
N GLY A 185 13.38 -3.71 17.23
CA GLY A 185 12.33 -3.72 18.24
C GLY A 185 11.27 -4.76 17.91
N SER A 186 10.23 -4.89 18.68
CA SER A 186 9.08 -5.68 18.24
C SER A 186 8.36 -4.97 17.09
N THR A 187 7.79 -5.72 16.15
CA THR A 187 7.03 -5.15 15.05
C THR A 187 5.89 -4.23 15.54
N ALA A 188 5.25 -4.58 16.66
CA ALA A 188 4.18 -3.77 17.23
C ALA A 188 4.69 -2.42 17.74
N GLU A 189 5.78 -2.39 18.52
CA GLU A 189 6.39 -1.15 19.02
C GLU A 189 6.87 -0.26 17.88
N LEU A 190 7.51 -0.84 16.87
CA LEU A 190 8.01 -0.08 15.72
C LEU A 190 6.88 0.51 14.90
N ASN A 191 5.82 -0.24 14.62
CA ASN A 191 4.66 0.29 13.91
C ASN A 191 3.95 1.38 14.72
N HIS A 192 3.85 1.25 16.05
CA HIS A 192 3.30 2.30 16.91
C HIS A 192 4.17 3.58 16.85
N MET A 193 5.48 3.45 16.98
CA MET A 193 6.44 4.56 16.89
C MET A 193 6.39 5.28 15.53
N LEU A 194 6.07 4.54 14.46
CA LEU A 194 5.95 5.06 13.10
C LEU A 194 4.54 5.56 12.76
N ALA A 195 3.57 5.43 13.68
CA ALA A 195 2.15 5.68 13.44
C ALA A 195 1.57 4.86 12.27
N LEU A 196 2.10 3.67 12.05
CA LEU A 196 1.66 2.70 11.04
C LEU A 196 0.81 1.56 11.66
N ASP A 197 0.52 1.62 12.94
CA ASP A 197 -0.50 0.80 13.60
C ASP A 197 -1.92 1.34 13.37
N ALA A 198 -2.92 0.59 13.80
CA ALA A 198 -4.31 0.98 13.60
C ALA A 198 -4.67 2.30 14.31
N GLU A 199 -4.08 2.58 15.48
CA GLU A 199 -4.30 3.81 16.23
C GLU A 199 -3.73 5.03 15.50
N GLY A 200 -2.47 4.96 15.02
CA GLY A 200 -1.81 6.04 14.29
C GLY A 200 -2.50 6.35 12.96
N ILE A 201 -2.90 5.31 12.23
CA ILE A 201 -3.66 5.46 10.99
C ILE A 201 -5.03 6.07 11.27
N ALA A 202 -5.78 5.58 12.28
CA ALA A 202 -7.08 6.11 12.67
C ALA A 202 -6.99 7.59 13.08
N LYS A 203 -5.97 7.97 13.85
CA LYS A 203 -5.70 9.36 14.22
C LYS A 203 -5.52 10.23 12.98
N THR A 204 -4.67 9.83 12.04
CA THR A 204 -4.44 10.59 10.80
C THR A 204 -5.72 10.74 9.99
N ILE A 205 -6.53 9.68 9.87
CA ILE A 205 -7.84 9.74 9.20
C ILE A 205 -8.75 10.75 9.89
N SER A 206 -8.90 10.64 11.22
CA SER A 206 -9.79 11.51 12.01
C SER A 206 -9.42 12.98 11.89
N GLU A 207 -8.13 13.32 11.94
CA GLU A 207 -7.63 14.68 11.81
C GLU A 207 -7.91 15.30 10.43
N ASN A 208 -8.21 14.48 9.42
CA ASN A 208 -8.39 14.93 8.03
C ASN A 208 -9.80 14.68 7.46
N CYS A 209 -10.70 14.07 8.23
CA CYS A 209 -12.11 13.86 7.82
C CYS A 209 -12.97 15.13 7.83
N HIS A 210 -12.49 16.25 8.38
CA HIS A 210 -13.28 17.48 8.57
C HIS A 210 -12.74 18.67 7.78
N SER A 211 -11.92 18.42 6.78
CA SER A 211 -11.27 19.49 5.98
C SER A 211 -12.02 19.81 4.71
#